data_5af02f0a4c408fa7f4690ea722793206
#
_entry.id   5af02f0a4c408fa7f4690ea722793206
#
_cell.length_a   1.000
_cell.length_b   1.000
_cell.length_c   1.000
_cell.angle_alpha   90.00
_cell.angle_beta   90.00
_cell.angle_gamma   90.00
#
_symmetry.space_group_name_H-M   'P 1'
#
loop_
_entity.id
_entity.type
_entity.pdbx_description
1 polymer ?
#
loop_
_entity_poly.entity_id
_entity_poly.type
_entity_poly.pdbx_seq_one_letter_code
_entity_poly.pdbx_strand_id
1 'polypeptide(L)'
;MVKKINQNLTAEQKLILFEEGTEFAGTSELNHEKREGSFHCANCGVKLFDSKTKYESGSGWPSFYESLPDVFETKTDHHIGYARTEYHCKNCGGHHGHIFNDGPRPTGKRFCNNGVCLNFKPKKLFTIFLFFIWINLVILNHKNPINF
;
A
#
# COMPACT_ATOMS: atom_id res chain seq x y z
N MET A 1 25.16 0.15 4.45
CA MET A 1 24.37 -0.35 5.60
C MET A 1 23.76 -1.69 5.26
N VAL A 2 23.89 -2.68 6.12
CA VAL A 2 23.22 -3.98 5.94
C VAL A 2 21.71 -3.77 6.09
N LYS A 3 20.96 -3.96 5.00
CA LYS A 3 19.50 -3.83 4.99
C LYS A 3 18.91 -4.92 5.90
N LYS A 4 18.12 -4.53 6.92
CA LYS A 4 17.44 -5.50 7.77
C LYS A 4 16.31 -6.16 6.98
N ILE A 5 16.47 -7.43 6.64
CA ILE A 5 15.47 -8.22 5.92
C ILE A 5 14.50 -8.83 6.93
N ASN A 6 13.20 -8.63 6.70
CA ASN A 6 12.15 -9.27 7.47
C ASN A 6 12.17 -10.79 7.20
N GLN A 7 12.34 -11.60 8.24
CA GLN A 7 12.45 -13.05 8.12
C GLN A 7 11.13 -13.72 7.70
N ASN A 8 10.00 -13.05 7.87
CA ASN A 8 8.67 -13.54 7.51
C ASN A 8 8.31 -13.34 6.03
N LEU A 9 9.19 -12.74 5.23
CA LEU A 9 8.97 -12.59 3.79
C LEU A 9 8.99 -13.95 3.09
N THR A 10 8.08 -14.13 2.13
CA THR A 10 8.09 -15.28 1.23
C THR A 10 9.33 -15.26 0.33
N ALA A 11 9.65 -16.39 -0.31
CA ALA A 11 10.74 -16.46 -1.29
C ALA A 11 10.51 -15.50 -2.46
N GLU A 12 9.25 -15.39 -2.96
CA GLU A 12 8.88 -14.46 -4.03
C GLU A 12 9.06 -13.00 -3.61
N GLN A 13 8.61 -12.63 -2.40
CA GLN A 13 8.83 -11.28 -1.89
C GLN A 13 10.32 -10.92 -1.79
N LYS A 14 11.16 -11.86 -1.37
CA LYS A 14 12.61 -11.65 -1.29
C LYS A 14 13.23 -11.49 -2.68
N LEU A 15 12.85 -12.33 -3.63
CA LEU A 15 13.31 -12.25 -5.01
C LEU A 15 12.98 -10.89 -5.62
N ILE A 16 11.75 -10.41 -5.46
CA ILE A 16 11.33 -9.15 -6.08
C ILE A 16 11.94 -7.94 -5.36
N LEU A 17 11.88 -7.91 -4.01
CA LEU A 17 12.37 -6.78 -3.23
C LEU A 17 13.90 -6.59 -3.30
N PHE A 18 14.67 -7.69 -3.41
CA PHE A 18 16.13 -7.61 -3.25
C PHE A 18 16.93 -8.09 -4.45
N GLU A 19 16.31 -8.77 -5.40
CA GLU A 19 16.93 -9.23 -6.66
C GLU A 19 16.26 -8.62 -7.90
N GLU A 20 15.43 -7.55 -7.70
CA GLU A 20 14.80 -6.76 -8.76
C GLU A 20 13.90 -7.61 -9.68
N GLY A 21 13.27 -8.65 -9.12
CA GLY A 21 12.31 -9.47 -9.83
C GLY A 21 11.01 -8.72 -10.14
N THR A 22 10.12 -9.35 -10.90
CA THR A 22 8.79 -8.85 -11.23
C THR A 22 7.77 -9.97 -11.06
N GLU A 23 6.67 -9.71 -10.34
CA GLU A 23 5.56 -10.66 -10.27
C GLU A 23 4.83 -10.77 -11.62
N PHE A 24 4.12 -11.88 -11.87
CA PHE A 24 3.33 -12.01 -13.08
C PHE A 24 2.13 -11.06 -13.09
N ALA A 25 1.84 -10.49 -14.27
CA ALA A 25 0.71 -9.58 -14.45
C ALA A 25 -0.61 -10.25 -14.06
N GLY A 26 -1.45 -9.52 -13.33
CA GLY A 26 -2.78 -9.97 -12.95
C GLY A 26 -2.84 -10.89 -11.72
N THR A 27 -1.71 -11.27 -11.12
CA THR A 27 -1.69 -12.22 -9.99
C THR A 27 -1.93 -11.57 -8.63
N SER A 28 -1.66 -10.28 -8.48
CA SER A 28 -1.86 -9.59 -7.21
C SER A 28 -3.33 -9.36 -6.88
N GLU A 29 -3.77 -9.82 -5.72
CA GLU A 29 -5.11 -9.48 -5.17
C GLU A 29 -5.28 -7.97 -4.96
N LEU A 30 -4.17 -7.23 -4.73
CA LEU A 30 -4.19 -5.78 -4.55
C LEU A 30 -4.57 -5.01 -5.83
N ASN A 31 -4.61 -5.67 -7.00
CA ASN A 31 -5.19 -5.07 -8.20
C ASN A 31 -6.62 -4.59 -7.95
N HIS A 32 -7.40 -5.40 -7.24
CA HIS A 32 -8.82 -5.16 -6.96
C HIS A 32 -9.11 -4.50 -5.61
N GLU A 33 -8.08 -4.12 -4.84
CA GLU A 33 -8.26 -3.46 -3.56
C GLU A 33 -8.80 -2.03 -3.73
N LYS A 34 -10.00 -1.78 -3.18
CA LYS A 34 -10.73 -0.49 -3.29
C LYS A 34 -11.09 0.14 -1.96
N ARG A 35 -10.82 -0.57 -0.85
CA ARG A 35 -11.12 -0.05 0.48
C ARG A 35 -10.24 1.15 0.81
N GLU A 36 -10.77 2.06 1.62
CA GLU A 36 -9.93 3.11 2.21
C GLU A 36 -8.86 2.52 3.13
N GLY A 37 -7.64 3.00 2.99
CA GLY A 37 -6.52 2.55 3.78
C GLY A 37 -5.18 3.05 3.25
N SER A 38 -4.16 2.28 3.50
CA SER A 38 -2.80 2.62 3.09
C SER A 38 -1.99 1.37 2.73
N PHE A 39 -1.02 1.55 1.84
CA PHE A 39 -0.13 0.51 1.37
C PHE A 39 1.27 0.71 1.96
N HIS A 40 1.81 -0.36 2.50
CA HIS A 40 3.07 -0.35 3.26
C HIS A 40 4.08 -1.30 2.64
N CYS A 41 5.36 -0.97 2.75
CA CYS A 41 6.43 -1.87 2.33
C CYS A 41 6.36 -3.20 3.09
N ALA A 42 6.32 -4.32 2.36
CA ALA A 42 6.25 -5.65 2.96
C ALA A 42 7.48 -5.98 3.83
N ASN A 43 8.65 -5.41 3.50
CA ASN A 43 9.86 -5.65 4.28
C ASN A 43 9.91 -4.81 5.56
N CYS A 44 9.79 -3.50 5.48
CA CYS A 44 10.06 -2.60 6.62
C CYS A 44 8.81 -1.94 7.22
N GLY A 45 7.64 -2.11 6.59
CA GLY A 45 6.36 -1.61 7.10
C GLY A 45 6.13 -0.11 6.95
N VAL A 46 7.07 0.65 6.35
CA VAL A 46 6.87 2.08 6.11
C VAL A 46 5.69 2.31 5.17
N LYS A 47 4.86 3.33 5.45
CA LYS A 47 3.74 3.71 4.58
C LYS A 47 4.28 4.32 3.30
N LEU A 48 3.81 3.82 2.15
CA LEU A 48 4.28 4.21 0.82
C LEU A 48 3.21 4.95 0.01
N PHE A 49 1.97 4.45 0.04
CA PHE A 49 0.86 5.03 -0.71
C PHE A 49 -0.38 5.16 0.16
N ASP A 50 -1.21 6.12 -0.18
CA ASP A 50 -2.58 6.26 0.31
C ASP A 50 -3.55 5.64 -0.71
N SER A 51 -4.61 4.96 -0.25
CA SER A 51 -5.59 4.31 -1.13
C SER A 51 -6.26 5.27 -2.12
N LYS A 52 -6.35 6.56 -1.77
CA LYS A 52 -6.94 7.59 -2.64
C LYS A 52 -6.13 7.84 -3.93
N THR A 53 -4.84 7.44 -3.95
CA THR A 53 -3.99 7.60 -5.13
C THR A 53 -3.96 6.35 -6.02
N LYS A 54 -4.58 5.24 -5.56
CA LYS A 54 -4.71 4.01 -6.33
C LYS A 54 -5.77 4.15 -7.42
N TYR A 55 -5.47 3.61 -8.60
CA TYR A 55 -6.41 3.59 -9.72
C TYR A 55 -6.27 2.33 -10.59
N GLU A 56 -7.27 2.06 -11.42
CA GLU A 56 -7.27 0.94 -12.37
C GLU A 56 -6.52 1.34 -13.64
N SER A 57 -5.29 0.87 -13.79
CA SER A 57 -4.45 1.19 -14.96
C SER A 57 -4.62 0.19 -16.10
N GLY A 58 -5.17 -0.99 -15.82
CA GLY A 58 -5.24 -2.09 -16.80
C GLY A 58 -3.89 -2.76 -17.08
N SER A 59 -2.82 -2.37 -16.38
CA SER A 59 -1.47 -2.92 -16.60
C SER A 59 -1.29 -4.34 -16.06
N GLY A 60 -2.13 -4.78 -15.13
CA GLY A 60 -2.00 -6.06 -14.42
C GLY A 60 -1.26 -5.96 -13.09
N TRP A 61 -0.82 -4.79 -12.70
CA TRP A 61 -0.18 -4.52 -11.41
C TRP A 61 -0.89 -3.38 -10.66
N PRO A 62 -0.88 -3.39 -9.32
CA PRO A 62 -1.38 -2.26 -8.53
C PRO A 62 -0.72 -0.96 -8.96
N SER A 63 -1.53 0.05 -9.28
CA SER A 63 -1.05 1.31 -9.83
C SER A 63 -1.51 2.50 -8.99
N PHE A 64 -0.61 3.47 -8.82
CA PHE A 64 -0.84 4.68 -8.05
C PHE A 64 -0.35 5.88 -8.86
N TYR A 65 -1.07 7.00 -8.81
CA TYR A 65 -0.62 8.22 -9.49
C TYR A 65 0.31 9.09 -8.63
N GLU A 66 0.39 8.82 -7.32
CA GLU A 66 1.23 9.56 -6.38
C GLU A 66 1.62 8.67 -5.20
N SER A 67 2.86 8.80 -4.74
CA SER A 67 3.35 8.21 -3.48
C SER A 67 3.33 9.24 -2.36
N LEU A 68 3.52 8.78 -1.11
CA LEU A 68 3.87 9.70 -0.04
C LEU A 68 5.21 10.40 -0.35
N PRO A 69 5.44 11.62 0.16
CA PRO A 69 6.68 12.33 -0.07
C PRO A 69 7.87 11.60 0.58
N ASP A 70 9.00 11.62 -0.11
CA ASP A 70 10.31 11.16 0.39
C ASP A 70 10.39 9.69 0.85
N VAL A 71 9.51 8.83 0.33
CA VAL A 71 9.49 7.39 0.68
C VAL A 71 10.26 6.50 -0.29
N PHE A 72 10.58 7.00 -1.48
CA PHE A 72 11.28 6.27 -2.53
C PHE A 72 12.55 6.95 -3.00
N GLU A 73 13.52 6.12 -3.38
CA GLU A 73 14.65 6.48 -4.22
C GLU A 73 14.44 5.88 -5.61
N THR A 74 14.92 6.58 -6.64
CA THR A 74 14.79 6.14 -8.03
C THR A 74 16.14 5.91 -8.65
N LYS A 75 16.23 4.96 -9.57
CA LYS A 75 17.39 4.75 -10.46
C LYS A 75 16.91 4.37 -11.86
N THR A 76 17.81 4.50 -12.83
CA THR A 76 17.54 4.08 -14.21
C THR A 76 17.83 2.60 -14.37
N ASP A 77 16.85 1.86 -14.90
CA ASP A 77 16.93 0.46 -15.26
C ASP A 77 17.00 0.32 -16.80
N HIS A 78 17.93 -0.51 -17.29
CA HIS A 78 18.14 -0.78 -18.71
C HIS A 78 17.92 -2.26 -19.09
N HIS A 79 17.38 -3.09 -18.20
CA HIS A 79 17.33 -4.56 -18.38
C HIS A 79 16.54 -5.02 -19.61
N ILE A 80 15.55 -4.26 -20.06
CA ILE A 80 14.71 -4.65 -21.21
C ILE A 80 15.04 -3.90 -22.52
N GLY A 81 16.25 -3.35 -22.63
CA GLY A 81 16.73 -2.71 -23.86
C GLY A 81 16.36 -1.23 -24.03
N TYR A 82 15.56 -0.66 -23.13
CA TYR A 82 15.30 0.79 -23.05
C TYR A 82 15.30 1.26 -21.60
N ALA A 83 15.56 2.55 -21.39
CA ALA A 83 15.66 3.13 -20.06
C ALA A 83 14.27 3.23 -19.39
N ARG A 84 14.14 2.71 -18.18
CA ARG A 84 12.98 2.86 -17.30
C ARG A 84 13.40 3.48 -15.98
N THR A 85 12.50 4.17 -15.32
CA THR A 85 12.72 4.64 -13.95
C THR A 85 12.17 3.60 -12.97
N GLU A 86 13.04 2.89 -12.29
CA GLU A 86 12.66 2.02 -11.18
C GLU A 86 12.69 2.77 -9.84
N TYR A 87 11.93 2.27 -8.87
CA TYR A 87 11.89 2.89 -7.54
C TYR A 87 12.02 1.86 -6.42
N HIS A 88 12.70 2.28 -5.37
CA HIS A 88 13.06 1.48 -4.21
C HIS A 88 12.59 2.17 -2.93
N CYS A 89 12.15 1.39 -1.97
CA CYS A 89 11.83 1.92 -0.65
C CYS A 89 13.08 2.59 -0.04
N LYS A 90 13.01 3.87 0.24
CA LYS A 90 14.14 4.63 0.81
C LYS A 90 14.60 4.08 2.15
N ASN A 91 13.67 3.58 2.96
CA ASN A 91 13.97 3.06 4.29
C ASN A 91 14.75 1.73 4.28
N CYS A 92 14.41 0.80 3.38
CA CYS A 92 15.05 -0.53 3.36
C CYS A 92 15.74 -0.88 2.04
N GLY A 93 15.55 -0.05 1.01
CA GLY A 93 16.10 -0.23 -0.34
C GLY A 93 15.46 -1.36 -1.14
N GLY A 94 14.34 -1.93 -0.69
CA GLY A 94 13.60 -2.94 -1.45
C GLY A 94 13.05 -2.36 -2.74
N HIS A 95 13.24 -3.09 -3.86
CA HIS A 95 12.66 -2.76 -5.16
C HIS A 95 11.13 -2.90 -5.11
N HIS A 96 10.42 -1.94 -5.67
CA HIS A 96 8.96 -1.98 -5.70
C HIS A 96 8.36 -2.05 -7.11
N GLY A 97 9.02 -1.47 -8.10
CA GLY A 97 8.54 -1.43 -9.48
C GLY A 97 9.10 -0.27 -10.28
N HIS A 98 8.31 0.22 -11.23
CA HIS A 98 8.74 1.27 -12.16
C HIS A 98 7.72 2.42 -12.23
N ILE A 99 8.23 3.61 -12.56
CA ILE A 99 7.43 4.81 -12.77
C ILE A 99 7.33 5.10 -14.26
N PHE A 100 6.11 5.32 -14.75
CA PHE A 100 5.80 5.70 -16.12
C PHE A 100 5.13 7.07 -16.14
N ASN A 101 5.19 7.75 -17.30
CA ASN A 101 4.59 9.08 -17.51
C ASN A 101 3.23 9.00 -18.25
N ASP A 102 2.53 7.89 -18.08
CA ASP A 102 1.23 7.59 -18.70
C ASP A 102 0.09 7.52 -17.67
N GLY A 103 0.29 8.09 -16.50
CA GLY A 103 -0.68 8.13 -15.43
C GLY A 103 -1.70 9.26 -15.55
N PRO A 104 -2.75 9.25 -14.72
CA PRO A 104 -3.77 10.28 -14.71
C PRO A 104 -3.28 11.58 -14.04
N ARG A 105 -4.06 12.65 -14.23
CA ARG A 105 -3.91 13.86 -13.42
C ARG A 105 -4.15 13.54 -11.93
N PRO A 106 -3.52 14.28 -10.98
CA PRO A 106 -2.77 15.53 -11.18
C PRO A 106 -1.31 15.35 -11.58
N THR A 107 -0.70 14.18 -11.37
CA THR A 107 0.75 14.01 -11.54
C THR A 107 1.18 13.59 -12.94
N GLY A 108 0.30 12.94 -13.69
CA GLY A 108 0.65 12.29 -14.95
C GLY A 108 1.54 11.07 -14.80
N LYS A 109 1.81 10.64 -13.56
CA LYS A 109 2.68 9.50 -13.26
C LYS A 109 1.87 8.24 -12.96
N ARG A 110 2.44 7.09 -13.30
CA ARG A 110 1.97 5.79 -12.89
C ARG A 110 3.10 5.04 -12.18
N PHE A 111 2.96 4.90 -10.87
CA PHE A 111 3.76 3.98 -10.07
C PHE A 111 3.18 2.58 -10.25
N CYS A 112 3.83 1.76 -11.06
CA CYS A 112 3.48 0.37 -11.30
C CYS A 112 4.20 -0.48 -10.25
N ASN A 113 3.48 -0.98 -9.25
CA ASN A 113 4.07 -1.64 -8.09
C ASN A 113 3.86 -3.15 -8.14
N ASN A 114 4.89 -3.93 -7.82
CA ASN A 114 4.72 -5.35 -7.53
C ASN A 114 3.85 -5.49 -6.26
N GLY A 115 2.68 -6.10 -6.38
CA GLY A 115 1.72 -6.16 -5.28
C GLY A 115 2.21 -6.99 -4.11
N VAL A 116 2.99 -8.05 -4.34
CA VAL A 116 3.60 -8.86 -3.28
C VAL A 116 4.57 -8.07 -2.38
N CYS A 117 5.07 -6.91 -2.88
CA CYS A 117 5.92 -6.01 -2.12
C CYS A 117 5.14 -5.06 -1.20
N LEU A 118 3.81 -5.12 -1.23
CA LEU A 118 2.92 -4.25 -0.46
C LEU A 118 2.09 -5.04 0.55
N ASN A 119 1.90 -4.45 1.73
CA ASN A 119 0.89 -4.83 2.70
C ASN A 119 -0.18 -3.74 2.75
N PHE A 120 -1.43 -4.08 2.49
CA PHE A 120 -2.55 -3.16 2.65
C PHE A 120 -3.01 -3.13 4.11
N LYS A 121 -3.23 -1.93 4.63
CA LYS A 121 -3.84 -1.69 5.95
C LYS A 121 -5.12 -0.89 5.76
N PRO A 122 -6.29 -1.48 5.99
CA PRO A 122 -7.54 -0.75 5.91
C PRO A 122 -7.60 0.36 6.95
N LYS A 123 -8.24 1.46 6.60
CA LYS A 123 -8.55 2.54 7.54
C LYS A 123 -9.45 1.98 8.64
N LYS A 124 -9.02 2.10 9.89
CA LYS A 124 -9.86 1.72 11.02
C LYS A 124 -11.04 2.69 11.06
N LEU A 125 -12.23 2.19 10.82
CA LEU A 125 -13.47 2.89 11.18
C LEU A 125 -13.50 2.90 12.71
N PHE A 126 -13.24 4.05 13.31
CA PHE A 126 -13.57 4.24 14.72
C PHE A 126 -15.06 4.08 14.85
N THR A 127 -15.51 3.02 15.50
CA THR A 127 -16.90 2.74 15.78
C THR A 127 -17.37 3.68 16.88
N ILE A 128 -17.42 4.99 16.58
CA ILE A 128 -18.09 5.99 17.43
C ILE A 128 -19.56 5.59 17.64
N PHE A 129 -20.13 4.83 16.69
CA PHE A 129 -21.50 4.34 16.75
C PHE A 129 -21.78 3.41 17.95
N LEU A 130 -20.85 2.52 18.30
CA LEU A 130 -21.02 1.64 19.47
C LEU A 130 -20.94 2.41 20.80
N PHE A 131 -20.14 3.46 20.85
CA PHE A 131 -20.03 4.31 22.04
C PHE A 131 -21.31 5.12 22.27
N PHE A 132 -21.93 5.66 21.21
CA PHE A 132 -23.22 6.35 21.28
C PHE A 132 -24.35 5.40 21.64
N ILE A 133 -24.39 4.17 21.14
CA ILE A 133 -25.39 3.17 21.50
C ILE A 133 -25.23 2.79 22.98
N TRP A 134 -24.00 2.58 23.46
CA TRP A 134 -23.71 2.22 24.84
C TRP A 134 -24.10 3.36 25.82
N ILE A 135 -23.78 4.60 25.50
CA ILE A 135 -24.19 5.78 26.30
C ILE A 135 -25.70 5.91 26.34
N ASN A 136 -26.40 5.73 25.22
CA ASN A 136 -27.86 5.81 25.20
C ASN A 136 -28.52 4.67 26.00
N LEU A 137 -27.98 3.47 25.99
CA LEU A 137 -28.44 2.34 26.81
C LEU A 137 -28.23 2.60 28.31
N VAL A 138 -27.12 3.20 28.70
CA VAL A 138 -26.84 3.55 30.11
C VAL A 138 -27.77 4.67 30.58
N ILE A 139 -28.05 5.67 29.73
CA ILE A 139 -28.98 6.78 30.09
C ILE A 139 -30.42 6.30 30.20
N LEU A 140 -30.86 5.36 29.35
CA LEU A 140 -32.20 4.78 29.40
C LEU A 140 -32.41 3.92 30.67
N ASN A 141 -31.40 3.19 31.13
CA ASN A 141 -31.47 2.40 32.37
C ASN A 141 -31.48 3.25 33.64
N HIS A 142 -31.03 4.50 33.59
CA HIS A 142 -31.07 5.40 34.76
C HIS A 142 -32.42 6.16 34.90
N LYS A 143 -33.32 6.07 33.92
CA LYS A 143 -34.62 6.77 33.95
C LYS A 143 -35.80 5.95 34.49
N ASN A 144 -35.62 4.68 34.86
CA ASN A 144 -36.66 3.88 35.53
C ASN A 144 -36.17 3.42 36.91
N PRO A 145 -36.36 4.19 37.96
CA PRO A 145 -36.30 3.64 39.30
C PRO A 145 -37.55 2.74 39.49
N ILE A 146 -37.33 1.46 39.68
CA ILE A 146 -38.38 0.51 40.08
C ILE A 146 -38.77 0.92 41.49
N ASN A 147 -39.94 1.54 41.64
CA ASN A 147 -40.61 1.72 42.95
C ASN A 147 -41.17 0.35 43.35
N PHE A 148 -40.65 -0.18 44.46
CA PHE A 148 -41.31 -1.22 45.25
C PHE A 148 -42.22 -0.58 46.27
#